data_d7a39f773205d623946a109d4da5173a
#
_entry.id   d7a39f773205d623946a109d4da5173a
#
_cell.length_a   1.000
_cell.length_b   1.000
_cell.length_c   1.000
_cell.angle_alpha   90.00
_cell.angle_beta   90.00
_cell.angle_gamma   90.00
#
_symmetry.space_group_name_H-M   'P 1'
#
loop_
_entity.id
_entity.type
_entity.pdbx_description
1 polymer ?
#
loop_
_entity_poly.entity_id
_entity_poly.type
_entity_poly.pdbx_seq_one_letter_code
_entity_poly.pdbx_strand_id
1 'polypeptide(L)'
;NSVTKSLDSLVGFETKKALSLSNDGIVHGFRDKFEKILSYEIDFVFGNRDEALALTGTNNIDDAIEALKEKDFTTIITDGPNGSFIIAGGDIIKNNGLEVEAIDTNGAGDMFAGAFMHAMLNGKRLHECGAFANLAASKIVQTFGPRLKKEEYQNLLENL
;
A
#
# COMPACT_ATOMS: atom_id res chain seq x y z
N ASN A 1 13.40 17.81 7.53
CA ASN A 1 12.34 17.51 6.55
C ASN A 1 11.04 17.37 7.32
N SER A 2 9.88 17.68 6.73
CA SER A 2 8.57 17.67 7.41
C SER A 2 8.21 16.26 7.90
N VAL A 3 8.43 15.23 7.09
CA VAL A 3 8.12 13.83 7.43
C VAL A 3 8.89 13.36 8.66
N THR A 4 10.20 13.60 8.72
CA THR A 4 11.00 13.19 9.89
C THR A 4 10.59 13.94 11.15
N LYS A 5 10.22 15.22 11.06
CA LYS A 5 9.68 15.97 12.22
C LYS A 5 8.34 15.41 12.71
N SER A 6 7.47 15.00 11.79
CA SER A 6 6.20 14.35 12.15
C SER A 6 6.46 13.01 12.84
N LEU A 7 7.39 12.20 12.33
CA LEU A 7 7.77 10.93 12.94
C LEU A 7 8.42 11.13 14.32
N ASP A 8 9.30 12.13 14.47
CA ASP A 8 9.90 12.50 15.77
C ASP A 8 8.82 12.82 16.82
N SER A 9 7.71 13.46 16.39
CA SER A 9 6.59 13.78 17.30
C SER A 9 5.74 12.57 17.70
N LEU A 10 5.88 11.45 17.00
CA LEU A 10 5.17 10.20 17.28
C LEU A 10 6.00 9.20 18.12
N VAL A 11 7.24 9.53 18.42
CA VAL A 11 8.08 8.71 19.30
C VAL A 11 7.45 8.63 20.69
N GLY A 12 7.27 7.41 21.19
CA GLY A 12 6.65 7.16 22.51
C GLY A 12 5.12 7.06 22.49
N PHE A 13 4.46 7.20 21.33
CA PHE A 13 3.04 6.91 21.20
C PHE A 13 2.83 5.49 20.70
N GLU A 14 1.94 4.75 21.36
CA GLU A 14 1.48 3.43 20.91
C GLU A 14 0.48 3.60 19.75
N THR A 15 0.98 3.90 18.57
CA THR A 15 0.17 4.07 17.35
C THR A 15 0.81 3.34 16.18
N LYS A 16 -0.01 2.82 15.29
CA LYS A 16 0.45 2.25 14.03
C LYS A 16 0.85 3.35 13.05
N LYS A 17 2.00 3.18 12.42
CA LYS A 17 2.55 4.12 11.44
C LYS A 17 2.50 3.50 10.06
N ALA A 18 1.84 4.16 9.13
CA ALA A 18 1.78 3.76 7.74
C ALA A 18 2.43 4.81 6.84
N LEU A 19 3.23 4.37 5.88
CA LEU A 19 3.91 5.20 4.90
C LEU A 19 3.46 4.81 3.50
N SER A 20 3.07 5.79 2.67
CA SER A 20 2.94 5.62 1.22
C SER A 20 4.20 6.14 0.52
N LEU A 21 4.72 5.38 -0.44
CA LEU A 21 5.89 5.75 -1.24
C LEU A 21 5.58 6.87 -2.23
N SER A 22 4.33 6.94 -2.69
CA SER A 22 3.74 8.07 -3.42
C SER A 22 4.18 8.26 -4.88
N ASN A 23 5.45 8.08 -5.22
CA ASN A 23 5.96 8.23 -6.60
C ASN A 23 7.36 7.59 -6.73
N ASP A 24 7.56 6.79 -7.75
CA ASP A 24 8.81 6.08 -8.06
C ASP A 24 10.00 7.03 -8.29
N GLY A 25 9.80 8.13 -9.01
CA GLY A 25 10.83 9.14 -9.25
C GLY A 25 11.29 9.83 -7.96
N ILE A 26 10.37 10.07 -7.01
CA ILE A 26 10.71 10.61 -5.69
C ILE A 26 11.46 9.56 -4.87
N VAL A 27 11.03 8.31 -4.89
CA VAL A 27 11.71 7.21 -4.19
C VAL A 27 13.13 7.05 -4.71
N HIS A 28 13.30 6.99 -6.04
CA HIS A 28 14.61 6.86 -6.67
C HIS A 28 15.53 8.05 -6.36
N GLY A 29 15.03 9.29 -6.50
CA GLY A 29 15.82 10.52 -6.29
C GLY A 29 16.19 10.80 -4.82
N PHE A 30 15.48 10.20 -3.86
CA PHE A 30 15.68 10.44 -2.43
C PHE A 30 15.79 9.17 -1.60
N ARG A 31 16.34 8.11 -2.17
CA ARG A 31 16.45 6.79 -1.54
C ARG A 31 17.04 6.84 -0.13
N ASP A 32 18.16 7.53 0.07
CA ASP A 32 18.78 7.69 1.40
C ASP A 32 17.82 8.30 2.43
N LYS A 33 16.94 9.20 1.99
CA LYS A 33 15.93 9.80 2.88
C LYS A 33 14.81 8.81 3.21
N PHE A 34 14.42 7.95 2.26
CA PHE A 34 13.47 6.87 2.53
C PHE A 34 14.07 5.85 3.49
N GLU A 35 15.32 5.44 3.31
CA GLU A 35 16.02 4.55 4.26
C GLU A 35 16.02 5.14 5.67
N LYS A 36 16.28 6.43 5.81
CA LYS A 36 16.17 7.12 7.10
C LYS A 36 14.73 7.14 7.63
N ILE A 37 13.71 7.35 6.80
CA ILE A 37 12.30 7.32 7.22
C ILE A 37 11.91 5.91 7.67
N LEU A 38 12.34 4.90 6.95
CA LEU A 38 12.05 3.49 7.25
C LEU A 38 12.77 2.98 8.52
N SER A 39 13.81 3.69 9.02
CA SER A 39 14.42 3.40 10.32
C SER A 39 13.58 3.87 11.53
N TYR A 40 12.49 4.64 11.29
CA TYR A 40 11.52 4.97 12.32
C TYR A 40 10.48 3.85 12.39
N GLU A 41 10.47 2.99 13.30
CA GLU A 41 9.46 1.94 13.58
C GLU A 41 8.14 2.09 12.76
N ILE A 42 8.25 1.99 11.42
CA ILE A 42 7.10 2.02 10.50
C ILE A 42 6.48 0.63 10.53
N ASP A 43 5.15 0.54 10.66
CA ASP A 43 4.45 -0.74 10.68
C ASP A 43 4.05 -1.19 9.26
N PHE A 44 3.64 -0.25 8.40
CA PHE A 44 3.14 -0.54 7.06
C PHE A 44 3.75 0.39 6.02
N VAL A 45 4.20 -0.18 4.90
CA VAL A 45 4.67 0.56 3.73
C VAL A 45 3.81 0.18 2.53
N PHE A 46 3.15 1.18 1.94
CA PHE A 46 2.35 1.03 0.74
C PHE A 46 3.07 1.60 -0.47
N GLY A 47 3.06 0.87 -1.55
CA GLY A 47 3.58 1.32 -2.83
C GLY A 47 3.02 0.52 -3.99
N ASN A 48 3.27 0.99 -5.20
CA ASN A 48 3.04 0.21 -6.41
C ASN A 48 4.32 -0.54 -6.82
N ARG A 49 4.22 -1.33 -7.88
CA ARG A 49 5.34 -2.09 -8.44
C ARG A 49 6.56 -1.22 -8.70
N ASP A 50 6.40 -0.09 -9.40
CA ASP A 50 7.53 0.76 -9.82
C ASP A 50 8.19 1.45 -8.61
N GLU A 51 7.39 1.83 -7.62
CA GLU A 51 7.88 2.37 -6.34
C GLU A 51 8.65 1.32 -5.53
N ALA A 52 8.20 0.06 -5.54
CA ALA A 52 8.91 -1.04 -4.89
C ALA A 52 10.26 -1.33 -5.56
N LEU A 53 10.31 -1.33 -6.91
CA LEU A 53 11.56 -1.45 -7.66
C LEU A 53 12.52 -0.30 -7.35
N ALA A 54 12.02 0.94 -7.33
CA ALA A 54 12.82 2.12 -6.99
C ALA A 54 13.36 2.06 -5.55
N LEU A 55 12.56 1.61 -4.58
CA LEU A 55 12.95 1.49 -3.18
C LEU A 55 14.06 0.44 -2.99
N THR A 56 13.91 -0.72 -3.62
CA THR A 56 14.85 -1.83 -3.49
C THR A 56 16.07 -1.70 -4.40
N GLY A 57 15.94 -0.94 -5.50
CA GLY A 57 16.96 -0.82 -6.54
C GLY A 57 17.07 -2.07 -7.41
N THR A 58 15.99 -2.83 -7.52
CA THR A 58 15.88 -4.04 -8.35
C THR A 58 15.21 -3.75 -9.68
N ASN A 59 15.29 -4.69 -10.63
CA ASN A 59 14.75 -4.53 -11.98
C ASN A 59 13.49 -5.36 -12.24
N ASN A 60 13.09 -6.21 -11.31
CA ASN A 60 11.91 -7.03 -11.42
C ASN A 60 11.23 -7.20 -10.05
N ILE A 61 9.95 -7.58 -10.08
CA ILE A 61 9.12 -7.63 -8.86
C ILE A 61 9.54 -8.76 -7.92
N ASP A 62 10.03 -9.88 -8.43
CA ASP A 62 10.40 -11.02 -7.60
C ASP A 62 11.63 -10.69 -6.75
N ASP A 63 12.65 -10.05 -7.34
CA ASP A 63 13.82 -9.56 -6.62
C ASP A 63 13.45 -8.47 -5.60
N ALA A 64 12.49 -7.59 -5.94
CA ALA A 64 12.00 -6.58 -5.01
C ALA A 64 11.29 -7.20 -3.80
N ILE A 65 10.45 -8.20 -4.03
CA ILE A 65 9.76 -8.94 -2.97
C ILE A 65 10.78 -9.63 -2.06
N GLU A 66 11.78 -10.32 -2.62
CA GLU A 66 12.82 -10.99 -1.82
C GLU A 66 13.60 -9.98 -0.97
N ALA A 67 13.96 -8.82 -1.51
CA ALA A 67 14.65 -7.76 -0.76
C ALA A 67 13.79 -7.17 0.37
N LEU A 68 12.46 -7.19 0.23
CA LEU A 68 11.51 -6.66 1.21
C LEU A 68 11.15 -7.68 2.31
N LYS A 69 11.38 -8.98 2.10
CA LYS A 69 11.13 -10.03 3.12
C LYS A 69 11.98 -9.87 4.37
N GLU A 70 13.16 -9.29 4.22
CA GLU A 70 14.11 -9.07 5.31
C GLU A 70 13.79 -7.81 6.16
N LYS A 71 12.67 -7.12 5.88
CA LYS A 71 12.30 -5.89 6.58
C LYS A 71 11.37 -6.17 7.74
N ASP A 72 11.51 -5.37 8.81
CA ASP A 72 10.71 -5.48 10.04
C ASP A 72 9.29 -4.89 9.90
N PHE A 73 8.95 -4.29 8.77
CA PHE A 73 7.63 -3.71 8.48
C PHE A 73 6.86 -4.55 7.46
N THR A 74 5.54 -4.47 7.50
CA THR A 74 4.69 -5.08 6.47
C THR A 74 4.70 -4.20 5.22
N THR A 75 5.12 -4.77 4.08
CA THR A 75 5.06 -4.09 2.79
C THR A 75 3.84 -4.55 2.00
N ILE A 76 3.12 -3.61 1.42
CA ILE A 76 1.98 -3.87 0.56
C ILE A 76 2.26 -3.25 -0.82
N ILE A 77 2.36 -4.09 -1.85
CA ILE A 77 2.68 -3.69 -3.22
C ILE A 77 1.46 -3.92 -4.11
N THR A 78 0.94 -2.87 -4.73
CA THR A 78 -0.08 -2.99 -5.77
C THR A 78 0.58 -3.21 -7.14
N ASP A 79 0.02 -4.13 -7.95
CA ASP A 79 0.51 -4.47 -9.29
C ASP A 79 -0.61 -4.33 -10.34
N GLY A 80 -1.37 -3.25 -10.25
CA GLY A 80 -2.45 -2.92 -11.18
C GLY A 80 -3.46 -4.07 -11.33
N PRO A 81 -3.75 -4.53 -12.57
CA PRO A 81 -4.71 -5.60 -12.81
C PRO A 81 -4.26 -6.96 -12.26
N ASN A 82 -2.97 -7.13 -11.95
CA ASN A 82 -2.45 -8.38 -11.37
C ASN A 82 -2.77 -8.51 -9.87
N GLY A 83 -3.23 -7.43 -9.21
CA GLY A 83 -3.63 -7.42 -7.81
C GLY A 83 -2.57 -6.85 -6.88
N SER A 84 -2.24 -7.58 -5.82
CA SER A 84 -1.31 -7.07 -4.80
C SER A 84 -0.51 -8.18 -4.12
N PHE A 85 0.63 -7.79 -3.58
CA PHE A 85 1.48 -8.61 -2.71
C PHE A 85 1.52 -7.98 -1.32
N ILE A 86 1.42 -8.80 -0.29
CA ILE A 86 1.63 -8.40 1.10
C ILE A 86 2.80 -9.21 1.62
N ILE A 87 3.83 -8.54 2.09
CA ILE A 87 5.06 -9.15 2.59
C ILE A 87 5.14 -8.83 4.07
N ALA A 88 5.08 -9.85 4.92
CA ALA A 88 5.03 -9.69 6.38
C ALA A 88 5.76 -10.83 7.08
N GLY A 89 6.76 -10.51 7.90
CA GLY A 89 7.50 -11.51 8.68
C GLY A 89 8.16 -12.61 7.83
N GLY A 90 8.60 -12.28 6.62
CA GLY A 90 9.20 -13.22 5.67
C GLY A 90 8.18 -13.97 4.79
N ASP A 91 6.89 -13.91 5.10
CA ASP A 91 5.82 -14.52 4.30
C ASP A 91 5.34 -13.59 3.18
N ILE A 92 4.90 -14.21 2.07
CA ILE A 92 4.33 -13.51 0.91
C ILE A 92 2.88 -13.96 0.72
N ILE A 93 1.97 -13.01 0.75
CA ILE A 93 0.56 -13.22 0.44
C ILE A 93 0.26 -12.53 -0.88
N LYS A 94 -0.15 -13.29 -1.89
CA LYS A 94 -0.62 -12.75 -3.17
C LYS A 94 -2.14 -12.71 -3.18
N ASN A 95 -2.69 -11.54 -3.46
CA ASN A 95 -4.11 -11.34 -3.73
C ASN A 95 -4.28 -11.02 -5.22
N ASN A 96 -5.06 -11.83 -5.92
CA ASN A 96 -5.34 -11.61 -7.34
C ASN A 96 -6.11 -10.31 -7.55
N GLY A 97 -5.83 -9.63 -8.64
CA GLY A 97 -6.60 -8.47 -9.08
C GLY A 97 -7.98 -8.88 -9.59
N LEU A 98 -8.83 -7.88 -9.78
CA LEU A 98 -10.11 -8.05 -10.44
C LEU A 98 -10.02 -7.47 -11.86
N GLU A 99 -10.45 -8.24 -12.85
CA GLU A 99 -10.50 -7.78 -14.22
C GLU A 99 -11.67 -6.82 -14.38
N VAL A 100 -11.37 -5.56 -14.63
CA VAL A 100 -12.35 -4.48 -14.82
C VAL A 100 -11.89 -3.53 -15.91
N GLU A 101 -12.82 -2.87 -16.57
CA GLU A 101 -12.51 -1.78 -17.48
C GLU A 101 -12.18 -0.52 -16.68
N ALA A 102 -10.92 -0.10 -16.73
CA ALA A 102 -10.48 1.11 -16.01
C ALA A 102 -10.80 2.36 -16.86
N ILE A 103 -11.49 3.32 -16.22
CA ILE A 103 -11.82 4.63 -16.80
C ILE A 103 -10.78 5.67 -16.34
N ASP A 104 -10.48 5.68 -15.04
CA ASP A 104 -9.51 6.59 -14.42
C ASP A 104 -8.81 5.89 -13.26
N THR A 105 -7.47 5.86 -13.27
CA THR A 105 -6.67 5.21 -12.23
C THR A 105 -6.27 6.14 -11.08
N ASN A 106 -6.65 7.42 -11.14
CA ASN A 106 -6.35 8.38 -10.09
C ASN A 106 -7.01 7.97 -8.77
N GLY A 107 -6.22 7.98 -7.69
CA GLY A 107 -6.69 7.62 -6.35
C GLY A 107 -6.81 6.11 -6.08
N ALA A 108 -6.48 5.23 -7.04
CA ALA A 108 -6.54 3.78 -6.85
C ALA A 108 -5.65 3.31 -5.68
N GLY A 109 -4.41 3.82 -5.60
CA GLY A 109 -3.48 3.50 -4.52
C GLY A 109 -3.97 4.00 -3.16
N ASP A 110 -4.53 5.22 -3.10
CA ASP A 110 -5.08 5.79 -1.85
C ASP A 110 -6.32 5.02 -1.40
N MET A 111 -7.21 4.65 -2.34
CA MET A 111 -8.37 3.81 -2.06
C MET A 111 -7.95 2.44 -1.55
N PHE A 112 -6.96 1.82 -2.19
CA PHE A 112 -6.41 0.54 -1.76
C PHE A 112 -5.87 0.64 -0.33
N ALA A 113 -4.98 1.60 -0.05
CA ALA A 113 -4.38 1.77 1.26
C ALA A 113 -5.43 2.05 2.35
N GLY A 114 -6.40 2.93 2.07
CA GLY A 114 -7.50 3.24 2.98
C GLY A 114 -8.37 2.01 3.30
N ALA A 115 -8.74 1.23 2.27
CA ALA A 115 -9.53 0.02 2.42
C ALA A 115 -8.77 -1.08 3.18
N PHE A 116 -7.48 -1.25 2.88
CA PHE A 116 -6.61 -2.20 3.59
C PHE A 116 -6.54 -1.89 5.09
N MET A 117 -6.24 -0.63 5.44
CA MET A 117 -6.15 -0.19 6.82
C MET A 117 -7.49 -0.28 7.54
N HIS A 118 -8.59 0.04 6.85
CA HIS A 118 -9.94 -0.12 7.40
C HIS A 118 -10.25 -1.59 7.75
N ALA A 119 -10.00 -2.51 6.83
CA ALA A 119 -10.20 -3.95 7.07
C ALA A 119 -9.34 -4.46 8.24
N MET A 120 -8.07 -4.04 8.28
CA MET A 120 -7.14 -4.41 9.34
C MET A 120 -7.63 -3.92 10.72
N LEU A 121 -8.09 -2.67 10.82
CA LEU A 121 -8.64 -2.11 12.07
C LEU A 121 -9.95 -2.79 12.51
N ASN A 122 -10.65 -3.44 11.58
CA ASN A 122 -11.82 -4.29 11.86
C ASN A 122 -11.44 -5.77 12.13
N GLY A 123 -10.14 -6.06 12.37
CA GLY A 123 -9.68 -7.37 12.82
C GLY A 123 -9.56 -8.42 11.71
N LYS A 124 -9.59 -8.02 10.44
CA LYS A 124 -9.41 -8.94 9.30
C LYS A 124 -7.95 -9.39 9.21
N ARG A 125 -7.75 -10.62 8.72
CA ARG A 125 -6.41 -11.16 8.43
C ARG A 125 -5.81 -10.49 7.19
N LEU A 126 -4.50 -10.47 7.07
CA LEU A 126 -3.80 -9.74 5.99
C LEU A 126 -4.31 -10.09 4.59
N HIS A 127 -4.59 -11.37 4.30
CA HIS A 127 -5.11 -11.76 2.99
C HIS A 127 -6.54 -11.22 2.73
N GLU A 128 -7.38 -11.13 3.78
CA GLU A 128 -8.72 -10.54 3.68
C GLU A 128 -8.62 -9.02 3.47
N CYS A 129 -7.67 -8.37 4.16
CA CYS A 129 -7.38 -6.95 3.95
C CYS A 129 -6.97 -6.67 2.49
N GLY A 130 -6.07 -7.49 1.93
CA GLY A 130 -5.63 -7.36 0.53
C GLY A 130 -6.75 -7.61 -0.47
N ALA A 131 -7.58 -8.63 -0.23
CA ALA A 131 -8.72 -8.93 -1.10
C ALA A 131 -9.74 -7.79 -1.11
N PHE A 132 -10.10 -7.27 0.07
CA PHE A 132 -11.00 -6.12 0.22
C PHE A 132 -10.42 -4.85 -0.41
N ALA A 133 -9.12 -4.59 -0.23
CA ALA A 133 -8.44 -3.45 -0.82
C ALA A 133 -8.39 -3.52 -2.36
N ASN A 134 -8.15 -4.72 -2.94
CA ASN A 134 -8.24 -4.93 -4.38
C ASN A 134 -9.65 -4.66 -4.92
N LEU A 135 -10.69 -5.11 -4.19
CA LEU A 135 -12.08 -4.82 -4.53
C LEU A 135 -12.35 -3.31 -4.51
N ALA A 136 -11.90 -2.61 -3.49
CA ALA A 136 -12.07 -1.16 -3.37
C ALA A 136 -11.36 -0.42 -4.52
N ALA A 137 -10.11 -0.79 -4.82
CA ALA A 137 -9.35 -0.23 -5.93
C ALA A 137 -10.01 -0.52 -7.29
N SER A 138 -10.56 -1.74 -7.48
CA SER A 138 -11.27 -2.08 -8.71
C SER A 138 -12.55 -1.23 -8.90
N LYS A 139 -13.20 -0.80 -7.84
CA LYS A 139 -14.40 0.05 -7.92
C LYS A 139 -14.04 1.49 -8.29
N ILE A 140 -13.00 2.07 -7.68
CA ILE A 140 -12.63 3.46 -7.96
C ILE A 140 -12.14 3.64 -9.40
N VAL A 141 -11.38 2.71 -9.97
CA VAL A 141 -10.86 2.84 -11.33
C VAL A 141 -11.93 2.77 -12.41
N GLN A 142 -13.15 2.30 -12.09
CA GLN A 142 -14.30 2.29 -12.98
C GLN A 142 -15.09 3.61 -12.94
N THR A 143 -14.65 4.60 -12.16
CA THR A 143 -15.29 5.91 -12.06
C THR A 143 -14.32 7.00 -12.50
N PHE A 144 -14.84 8.16 -12.85
CA PHE A 144 -14.02 9.32 -13.15
C PHE A 144 -13.72 10.09 -11.86
N GLY A 145 -12.44 10.32 -11.58
CA GLY A 145 -11.96 11.05 -10.40
C GLY A 145 -11.64 10.14 -9.21
N PRO A 146 -10.97 10.70 -8.17
CA PRO A 146 -10.33 9.93 -7.11
C PRO A 146 -11.27 9.56 -5.95
N ARG A 147 -12.59 9.65 -6.10
CA ARG A 147 -13.56 9.40 -5.02
C ARG A 147 -14.80 8.68 -5.52
N LEU A 148 -15.22 7.67 -4.77
CA LEU A 148 -16.53 7.04 -4.95
C LEU A 148 -17.64 7.94 -4.37
N LYS A 149 -18.88 7.74 -4.80
CA LYS A 149 -20.07 8.32 -4.17
C LYS A 149 -20.36 7.62 -2.85
N LYS A 150 -21.11 8.30 -1.97
CA LYS A 150 -21.41 7.80 -0.62
C LYS A 150 -22.08 6.41 -0.63
N GLU A 151 -23.03 6.19 -1.54
CA GLU A 151 -23.72 4.91 -1.68
C GLU A 151 -22.77 3.79 -2.11
N GLU A 152 -21.82 4.10 -2.99
CA GLU A 152 -20.81 3.14 -3.47
C GLU A 152 -19.86 2.72 -2.34
N TYR A 153 -19.48 3.66 -1.45
CA TYR A 153 -18.73 3.32 -0.23
C TYR A 153 -19.54 2.42 0.70
N GLN A 154 -20.83 2.70 0.90
CA GLN A 154 -21.69 1.87 1.75
C GLN A 154 -21.80 0.45 1.22
N ASN A 155 -22.06 0.28 -0.08
CA ASN A 155 -22.12 -1.03 -0.74
C ASN A 155 -20.77 -1.77 -0.68
N LEU A 156 -19.65 -1.03 -0.73
CA LEU A 156 -18.33 -1.62 -0.59
C LEU A 156 -18.12 -2.21 0.82
N LEU A 157 -18.53 -1.48 1.86
CA LEU A 157 -18.39 -1.91 3.25
C LEU A 157 -19.22 -3.17 3.60
N GLU A 158 -20.29 -3.46 2.85
CA GLU A 158 -21.06 -4.69 2.99
C GLU A 158 -20.26 -5.95 2.62
N ASN A 159 -19.12 -5.79 1.93
CA ASN A 159 -18.23 -6.88 1.55
C ASN A 159 -17.04 -7.07 2.54
N LEU A 160 -17.03 -6.33 3.64
CA LEU A 160 -16.05 -6.47 4.69
C LEU A 160 -16.51 -7.52 5.73
#